data_40c188b269c318b3352faa905ee4839b
#
_entry.id   40c188b269c318b3352faa905ee4839b
#
_cell.length_a   1.000
_cell.length_b   1.000
_cell.length_c   1.000
_cell.angle_alpha   90.00
_cell.angle_beta   90.00
_cell.angle_gamma   90.00
#
_symmetry.space_group_name_H-M   'P 1'
#
loop_
_entity.id
_entity.type
_entity.pdbx_description
1 polymer ?
#
loop_
_entity_poly.entity_id
_entity_poly.type
_entity_poly.pdbx_seq_one_letter_code
_entity_poly.pdbx_strand_id
1 'polypeptide(L)'
;DVYLQWDRNNPPEKSEGIDEGWDTSPQSLGPPFMDKNPGLESDLWKKEVVKSAKKSQSQNNVYNMFCTGREEVLKSHIKEMMDSIGLNFDDDKYYLQPDSRNTAKFKVAQITKVLDENPSIKKVEVWEDSTTNLEKIKELCDVKSLKFVGHRIPKNPFRITMSKEKYLSLTT
;
A
#
# COMPACT_ATOMS: atom_id res chain seq x y z
N ASP A 1 -0.47 -8.43 1.50
CA ASP A 1 -0.24 -7.89 2.85
C ASP A 1 -0.21 -9.03 3.85
N VAL A 2 0.93 -9.24 4.48
CA VAL A 2 1.07 -10.12 5.64
C VAL A 2 0.54 -9.35 6.84
N TYR A 3 -0.63 -9.71 7.33
CA TYR A 3 -1.18 -9.14 8.55
C TYR A 3 -0.66 -9.94 9.74
N LEU A 4 0.18 -9.34 10.56
CA LEU A 4 0.44 -9.80 11.91
C LEU A 4 -0.76 -9.40 12.76
N GLN A 5 -1.68 -10.30 12.98
CA GLN A 5 -2.78 -10.07 13.91
C GLN A 5 -2.33 -10.50 15.30
N TRP A 6 -2.02 -9.53 16.13
CA TRP A 6 -1.90 -9.76 17.56
C TRP A 6 -3.20 -10.31 18.12
N ASP A 7 -3.10 -11.20 19.09
CA ASP A 7 -4.28 -11.70 19.80
C ASP A 7 -5.06 -10.53 20.38
N ARG A 8 -6.27 -10.31 19.89
CA ARG A 8 -7.14 -9.23 20.36
C ARG A 8 -7.52 -9.35 21.83
N ASN A 9 -7.44 -10.57 22.39
CA ASN A 9 -7.79 -10.86 23.77
C ASN A 9 -6.65 -10.55 24.75
N ASN A 10 -5.41 -10.46 24.25
CA ASN A 10 -4.23 -10.10 25.00
C ASN A 10 -3.42 -9.08 24.20
N PRO A 11 -3.85 -7.81 24.14
CA PRO A 11 -3.04 -6.78 23.54
C PRO A 11 -1.70 -6.73 24.29
N PRO A 12 -0.55 -6.69 23.58
CA PRO A 12 0.73 -6.57 24.25
C PRO A 12 0.71 -5.29 25.10
N GLU A 13 1.11 -5.39 26.35
CA GLU A 13 1.44 -4.21 27.13
C GLU A 13 2.45 -3.40 26.32
N LYS A 14 2.26 -2.08 26.27
CA LYS A 14 3.18 -1.17 25.58
C LYS A 14 4.60 -1.44 26.07
N SER A 15 5.34 -2.25 25.33
CA SER A 15 6.73 -2.50 25.61
C SER A 15 7.53 -1.39 24.96
N GLU A 16 8.27 -0.67 25.75
CA GLU A 16 9.20 0.36 25.31
C GLU A 16 10.03 -0.14 24.13
N GLY A 17 9.91 0.53 22.99
CA GLY A 17 10.83 0.41 21.87
C GLY A 17 10.46 -0.54 20.73
N ILE A 18 9.27 -1.16 20.71
CA ILE A 18 8.78 -1.91 19.55
C ILE A 18 7.54 -1.21 19.05
N ASP A 19 7.66 -0.52 17.91
CA ASP A 19 6.52 0.04 17.21
C ASP A 19 5.52 -1.07 16.89
N GLU A 20 4.27 -0.90 17.31
CA GLU A 20 3.21 -1.90 17.35
C GLU A 20 2.68 -2.27 15.94
N GLY A 21 3.26 -1.72 14.87
CA GLY A 21 2.76 -1.85 13.51
C GLY A 21 3.60 -2.75 12.62
N TRP A 22 3.04 -3.85 12.16
CA TRP A 22 3.57 -4.58 11.02
C TRP A 22 3.72 -3.68 9.77
N ASP A 23 2.95 -2.61 9.68
CA ASP A 23 2.92 -1.60 8.63
C ASP A 23 4.10 -0.63 8.69
N THR A 24 4.79 -0.56 9.81
CA THR A 24 5.99 0.27 10.03
C THR A 24 7.28 -0.54 10.05
N SER A 25 7.19 -1.87 10.19
CA SER A 25 8.35 -2.75 10.37
C SER A 25 8.89 -3.27 9.03
N PRO A 26 10.16 -2.96 8.66
CA PRO A 26 10.82 -3.53 7.49
C PRO A 26 10.83 -5.06 7.48
N GLN A 27 10.91 -5.70 8.65
CA GLN A 27 10.88 -7.15 8.78
C GLN A 27 9.58 -7.76 8.25
N SER A 28 8.47 -7.01 8.23
CA SER A 28 7.21 -7.47 7.66
C SER A 28 7.25 -7.67 6.14
N LEU A 29 8.27 -7.15 5.48
CA LEU A 29 8.49 -7.21 4.03
C LEU A 29 9.65 -8.13 3.64
N GLY A 30 10.02 -9.08 4.49
CA GLY A 30 11.10 -10.01 4.23
C GLY A 30 11.00 -11.30 5.04
N PRO A 31 12.01 -12.19 4.95
CA PRO A 31 12.06 -13.40 5.76
C PRO A 31 11.97 -13.09 7.27
N PRO A 32 11.30 -13.93 8.06
CA PRO A 32 10.71 -15.22 7.68
C PRO A 32 9.27 -15.14 7.17
N PHE A 33 8.71 -13.95 6.99
CA PHE A 33 7.29 -13.76 6.67
C PHE A 33 6.99 -13.87 5.18
N MET A 34 7.94 -13.45 4.37
CA MET A 34 7.88 -13.53 2.92
C MET A 34 9.30 -13.45 2.33
N ASP A 35 9.45 -13.86 1.10
CA ASP A 35 10.69 -13.57 0.36
C ASP A 35 10.89 -12.07 0.22
N LYS A 36 12.14 -11.59 0.33
CA LYS A 36 12.45 -10.16 0.26
C LYS A 36 11.95 -9.54 -1.05
N ASN A 37 12.16 -10.23 -2.15
CA ASN A 37 11.70 -9.83 -3.49
C ASN A 37 10.91 -10.98 -4.12
N PRO A 38 9.63 -11.18 -3.74
CA PRO A 38 8.84 -12.27 -4.28
C PRO A 38 8.65 -12.07 -5.79
N GLY A 39 9.03 -13.08 -6.56
CA GLY A 39 8.83 -13.09 -8.01
C GLY A 39 7.35 -12.95 -8.38
N LEU A 40 7.09 -12.59 -9.64
CA LEU A 40 5.73 -12.36 -10.14
C LEU A 40 4.81 -13.58 -10.00
N GLU A 41 5.39 -14.80 -9.93
CA GLU A 41 4.65 -16.06 -9.74
C GLU A 41 4.12 -16.22 -8.31
N SER A 42 4.65 -15.47 -7.34
CA SER A 42 4.22 -15.52 -5.96
C SER A 42 2.74 -15.12 -5.80
N ASP A 43 2.00 -15.85 -4.97
CA ASP A 43 0.61 -15.55 -4.60
C ASP A 43 0.48 -14.28 -3.73
N LEU A 44 1.60 -13.71 -3.29
CA LEU A 44 1.63 -12.41 -2.62
C LEU A 44 1.22 -11.26 -3.54
N TRP A 45 1.38 -11.43 -4.87
CA TRP A 45 0.98 -10.43 -5.85
C TRP A 45 -0.46 -10.63 -6.33
N LYS A 46 -1.21 -9.56 -6.39
CA LYS A 46 -2.49 -9.51 -7.10
C LYS A 46 -2.21 -9.35 -8.59
N LYS A 47 -2.03 -10.47 -9.30
CA LYS A 47 -1.53 -10.53 -10.69
C LYS A 47 -2.30 -9.61 -11.64
N GLU A 48 -3.63 -9.51 -11.51
CA GLU A 48 -4.44 -8.62 -12.35
C GLU A 48 -4.17 -7.13 -12.06
N VAL A 49 -3.88 -6.77 -10.81
CA VAL A 49 -3.49 -5.39 -10.45
C VAL A 49 -2.12 -5.08 -11.04
N VAL A 50 -1.14 -5.98 -10.89
CA VAL A 50 0.19 -5.82 -11.48
C VAL A 50 0.11 -5.67 -13.00
N LYS A 51 -0.67 -6.50 -13.67
CA LYS A 51 -0.91 -6.42 -15.12
C LYS A 51 -1.52 -5.08 -15.53
N SER A 52 -2.52 -4.61 -14.80
CA SER A 52 -3.17 -3.32 -15.04
C SER A 52 -2.20 -2.15 -14.82
N ALA A 53 -1.38 -2.20 -13.77
CA ALA A 53 -0.38 -1.19 -13.49
C ALA A 53 0.69 -1.13 -14.59
N LYS A 54 1.23 -2.27 -15.04
CA LYS A 54 2.17 -2.32 -16.18
C LYS A 54 1.58 -1.76 -17.45
N LYS A 55 0.31 -2.11 -17.76
CA LYS A 55 -0.40 -1.54 -18.91
C LYS A 55 -0.55 -0.03 -18.77
N SER A 56 -0.87 0.47 -17.58
CA SER A 56 -0.98 1.91 -17.33
C SER A 56 0.37 2.62 -17.51
N GLN A 57 1.45 2.05 -17.00
CA GLN A 57 2.81 2.59 -17.15
C GLN A 57 3.30 2.66 -18.59
N SER A 58 2.78 1.81 -19.48
CA SER A 58 3.13 1.86 -20.92
C SER A 58 2.41 2.97 -21.69
N GLN A 59 1.54 3.76 -21.06
CA GLN A 59 0.75 4.82 -21.71
C GLN A 59 1.33 6.20 -21.38
N ASN A 60 1.63 7.00 -22.41
CA ASN A 60 2.25 8.32 -22.24
C ASN A 60 1.33 9.40 -21.66
N ASN A 61 0.01 9.18 -21.64
CA ASN A 61 -0.99 10.15 -21.18
C ASN A 61 -1.59 9.79 -19.81
N VAL A 62 -0.89 8.99 -19.03
CA VAL A 62 -1.34 8.55 -17.70
C VAL A 62 -0.34 8.96 -16.64
N TYR A 63 -0.81 9.65 -15.63
CA TYR A 63 -0.06 9.87 -14.39
C TYR A 63 -0.21 8.64 -13.51
N ASN A 64 0.85 7.88 -13.35
CA ASN A 64 0.87 6.70 -12.51
C ASN A 64 1.45 7.04 -11.15
N MET A 65 0.77 6.63 -10.07
CA MET A 65 1.26 6.80 -8.70
C MET A 65 1.03 5.56 -7.85
N PHE A 66 1.93 5.31 -6.93
CA PHE A 66 1.77 4.33 -5.87
C PHE A 66 1.47 5.07 -4.56
N CYS A 67 0.32 4.80 -3.94
CA CYS A 67 -0.09 5.46 -2.71
C CYS A 67 -0.55 4.45 -1.67
N THR A 68 0.12 4.42 -0.52
CA THR A 68 -0.12 3.42 0.52
C THR A 68 -0.19 4.06 1.91
N GLY A 69 -0.91 3.41 2.82
CA GLY A 69 -0.90 3.75 4.25
C GLY A 69 0.33 3.26 5.01
N ARG A 70 1.24 2.53 4.35
CA ARG A 70 2.51 2.16 4.96
C ARG A 70 3.40 3.37 5.14
N GLU A 71 4.22 3.34 6.18
CA GLU A 71 5.07 4.46 6.54
C GLU A 71 6.27 4.64 5.59
N GLU A 72 6.76 5.86 5.54
CA GLU A 72 7.82 6.28 4.62
C GLU A 72 9.14 5.52 4.84
N VAL A 73 9.39 5.04 6.05
CA VAL A 73 10.53 4.18 6.39
C VAL A 73 10.61 2.91 5.53
N LEU A 74 9.49 2.46 5.00
CA LEU A 74 9.39 1.27 4.13
C LEU A 74 9.60 1.57 2.63
N LYS A 75 9.79 2.82 2.25
CA LYS A 75 9.83 3.23 0.83
C LYS A 75 10.85 2.44 0.02
N SER A 76 12.07 2.33 0.53
CA SER A 76 13.14 1.62 -0.18
C SER A 76 12.83 0.13 -0.40
N HIS A 77 12.27 -0.53 0.61
CA HIS A 77 11.88 -1.95 0.52
C HIS A 77 10.74 -2.16 -0.47
N ILE A 78 9.71 -1.29 -0.42
CA ILE A 78 8.57 -1.36 -1.33
C ILE A 78 9.03 -1.10 -2.76
N LYS A 79 9.89 -0.11 -2.97
CA LYS A 79 10.45 0.20 -4.29
C LYS A 79 11.22 -1.00 -4.85
N GLU A 80 12.13 -1.59 -4.06
CA GLU A 80 12.89 -2.76 -4.47
C GLU A 80 11.98 -3.93 -4.88
N MET A 81 10.93 -4.20 -4.10
CA MET A 81 9.92 -5.21 -4.41
C MET A 81 9.17 -4.92 -5.71
N MET A 82 8.76 -3.67 -5.94
CA MET A 82 8.05 -3.26 -7.16
C MET A 82 8.96 -3.36 -8.39
N ASP A 83 10.19 -2.87 -8.28
CA ASP A 83 11.20 -2.92 -9.35
C ASP A 83 11.51 -4.39 -9.75
N SER A 84 11.58 -5.31 -8.77
CA SER A 84 11.85 -6.73 -9.02
C SER A 84 10.82 -7.44 -9.91
N ILE A 85 9.60 -6.93 -9.96
CA ILE A 85 8.54 -7.43 -10.84
C ILE A 85 8.28 -6.52 -12.05
N GLY A 86 9.13 -5.52 -12.28
CA GLY A 86 9.03 -4.59 -13.41
C GLY A 86 7.91 -3.56 -13.27
N LEU A 87 7.55 -3.16 -12.06
CA LEU A 87 6.70 -2.01 -11.76
C LEU A 87 7.60 -0.86 -11.32
N ASN A 88 8.03 -0.05 -12.28
CA ASN A 88 8.96 1.05 -12.03
C ASN A 88 8.20 2.37 -11.99
N PHE A 89 8.08 2.95 -10.79
CA PHE A 89 7.59 4.31 -10.62
C PHE A 89 8.78 5.25 -10.37
N ASP A 90 8.69 6.49 -10.81
CA ASP A 90 9.64 7.53 -10.44
C ASP A 90 9.61 7.74 -8.91
N ASP A 91 10.71 8.16 -8.31
CA ASP A 91 10.83 8.30 -6.85
C ASP A 91 9.80 9.26 -6.24
N ASP A 92 9.40 10.30 -6.99
CA ASP A 92 8.39 11.27 -6.61
C ASP A 92 6.94 10.77 -6.78
N LYS A 93 6.76 9.58 -7.34
CA LYS A 93 5.45 8.92 -7.53
C LYS A 93 5.11 7.90 -6.43
N TYR A 94 6.01 7.72 -5.46
CA TYR A 94 5.75 6.90 -4.28
C TYR A 94 5.27 7.78 -3.14
N TYR A 95 4.00 7.64 -2.78
CA TYR A 95 3.36 8.35 -1.68
C TYR A 95 3.12 7.40 -0.52
N LEU A 96 3.98 7.49 0.49
CA LEU A 96 3.88 6.73 1.73
C LEU A 96 3.49 7.68 2.86
N GLN A 97 2.84 7.15 3.86
CA GLN A 97 2.34 7.93 4.97
C GLN A 97 3.49 8.28 5.92
N PRO A 98 3.63 9.54 6.38
CA PRO A 98 4.67 9.90 7.33
C PRO A 98 4.40 9.32 8.72
N ASP A 99 3.12 9.03 9.01
CA ASP A 99 2.67 8.40 10.24
C ASP A 99 1.34 7.66 10.01
N SER A 100 1.03 6.65 10.82
CA SER A 100 -0.09 5.71 10.61
C SER A 100 -1.48 6.23 11.03
N ARG A 101 -1.72 7.56 11.12
CA ARG A 101 -2.93 8.11 11.75
C ARG A 101 -4.23 8.00 10.97
N ASN A 102 -4.26 8.31 9.69
CA ASN A 102 -5.49 8.28 8.89
C ASN A 102 -5.22 8.09 7.40
N THR A 103 -5.21 6.85 6.98
CA THR A 103 -4.88 6.46 5.61
C THR A 103 -5.82 7.06 4.56
N ALA A 104 -7.13 7.11 4.84
CA ALA A 104 -8.08 7.66 3.89
C ALA A 104 -7.83 9.17 3.65
N LYS A 105 -7.65 9.93 4.73
CA LYS A 105 -7.33 11.37 4.66
C LYS A 105 -6.01 11.60 3.92
N PHE A 106 -4.99 10.80 4.23
CA PHE A 106 -3.70 10.89 3.57
C PHE A 106 -3.84 10.66 2.05
N LYS A 107 -4.45 9.55 1.63
CA LYS A 107 -4.64 9.23 0.20
C LYS A 107 -5.39 10.32 -0.54
N VAL A 108 -6.48 10.81 0.03
CA VAL A 108 -7.25 11.94 -0.55
C VAL A 108 -6.38 13.18 -0.72
N ALA A 109 -5.57 13.54 0.30
CA ALA A 109 -4.68 14.69 0.23
C ALA A 109 -3.62 14.56 -0.88
N GLN A 110 -3.00 13.39 -1.02
CA GLN A 110 -2.01 13.14 -2.08
C GLN A 110 -2.64 13.20 -3.47
N ILE A 111 -3.81 12.57 -3.66
CA ILE A 111 -4.52 12.63 -4.95
C ILE A 111 -4.94 14.07 -5.26
N THR A 112 -5.43 14.83 -4.27
CA THR A 112 -5.77 16.23 -4.44
C THR A 112 -4.58 17.04 -4.94
N LYS A 113 -3.41 16.90 -4.31
CA LYS A 113 -2.17 17.55 -4.71
C LYS A 113 -1.83 17.24 -6.19
N VAL A 114 -1.84 15.97 -6.56
CA VAL A 114 -1.56 15.55 -7.94
C VAL A 114 -2.55 16.16 -8.93
N LEU A 115 -3.83 16.19 -8.59
CA LEU A 115 -4.87 16.78 -9.45
C LEU A 115 -4.72 18.30 -9.61
N ASP A 116 -4.32 18.99 -8.55
CA ASP A 116 -4.10 20.45 -8.58
C ASP A 116 -2.85 20.81 -9.41
N GLU A 117 -1.82 19.99 -9.35
CA GLU A 117 -0.60 20.12 -10.16
C GLU A 117 -0.81 19.70 -11.63
N ASN A 118 -1.84 18.88 -11.92
CA ASN A 118 -2.11 18.34 -13.26
C ASN A 118 -3.57 18.56 -13.68
N PRO A 119 -4.00 19.78 -13.97
CA PRO A 119 -5.41 20.11 -14.25
C PRO A 119 -5.96 19.48 -15.55
N SER A 120 -5.11 18.92 -16.38
CA SER A 120 -5.51 18.15 -17.57
C SER A 120 -6.07 16.76 -17.25
N ILE A 121 -5.89 16.24 -16.04
CA ILE A 121 -6.44 14.95 -15.64
C ILE A 121 -7.98 15.04 -15.62
N LYS A 122 -8.64 14.10 -16.32
CA LYS A 122 -10.12 14.03 -16.41
C LYS A 122 -10.70 12.76 -15.80
N LYS A 123 -9.84 11.78 -15.48
CA LYS A 123 -10.24 10.50 -14.90
C LYS A 123 -9.26 10.08 -13.81
N VAL A 124 -9.79 9.57 -12.71
CA VAL A 124 -9.03 8.90 -11.66
C VAL A 124 -9.45 7.43 -11.64
N GLU A 125 -8.47 6.53 -11.71
CA GLU A 125 -8.69 5.10 -11.65
C GLU A 125 -7.86 4.50 -10.50
N VAL A 126 -8.50 3.74 -9.62
CA VAL A 126 -7.91 3.31 -8.34
C VAL A 126 -8.15 1.83 -8.10
N TRP A 127 -7.12 1.12 -7.66
CA TRP A 127 -7.18 -0.25 -7.13
C TRP A 127 -6.95 -0.19 -5.62
N GLU A 128 -7.94 -0.59 -4.83
CA GLU A 128 -7.94 -0.38 -3.38
C GLU A 128 -8.71 -1.51 -2.68
N ASP A 129 -8.24 -1.95 -1.53
CA ASP A 129 -8.88 -2.99 -0.72
C ASP A 129 -9.82 -2.43 0.37
N SER A 130 -9.70 -1.14 0.69
CA SER A 130 -10.56 -0.45 1.65
C SER A 130 -11.73 0.24 0.96
N THR A 131 -12.95 -0.16 1.31
CA THR A 131 -14.17 0.49 0.83
C THR A 131 -14.21 1.97 1.23
N THR A 132 -13.82 2.27 2.47
CA THR A 132 -13.78 3.64 2.97
C THR A 132 -12.83 4.53 2.16
N ASN A 133 -11.66 4.01 1.78
CA ASN A 133 -10.74 4.76 0.93
C ASN A 133 -11.33 5.02 -0.45
N LEU A 134 -11.96 4.01 -1.08
CA LEU A 134 -12.63 4.17 -2.37
C LEU A 134 -13.74 5.21 -2.32
N GLU A 135 -14.58 5.18 -1.29
CA GLU A 135 -15.67 6.14 -1.08
C GLU A 135 -15.13 7.58 -0.97
N LYS A 136 -14.10 7.79 -0.16
CA LYS A 136 -13.50 9.12 0.03
C LYS A 136 -12.82 9.65 -1.24
N ILE A 137 -12.18 8.79 -2.02
CA ILE A 137 -11.59 9.20 -3.30
C ILE A 137 -12.70 9.49 -4.33
N LYS A 138 -13.78 8.72 -4.32
CA LYS A 138 -14.95 9.00 -5.17
C LYS A 138 -15.56 10.36 -4.84
N GLU A 139 -15.80 10.66 -3.56
CA GLU A 139 -16.30 11.98 -3.10
C GLU A 139 -15.42 13.13 -3.62
N LEU A 140 -14.08 12.99 -3.55
CA LEU A 140 -13.15 13.97 -4.11
C LEU A 140 -13.36 14.13 -5.62
N CYS A 141 -13.49 13.03 -6.37
CA CYS A 141 -13.69 13.08 -7.81
C CYS A 141 -15.03 13.74 -8.19
N ASP A 142 -16.09 13.46 -7.44
CA ASP A 142 -17.41 14.06 -7.63
C ASP A 142 -17.34 15.60 -7.42
N VAL A 143 -16.68 16.05 -6.35
CA VAL A 143 -16.46 17.50 -6.09
C VAL A 143 -15.66 18.17 -7.21
N LYS A 144 -14.66 17.50 -7.76
CA LYS A 144 -13.81 18.02 -8.85
C LYS A 144 -14.39 17.77 -10.25
N SER A 145 -15.59 17.20 -10.36
CA SER A 145 -16.25 16.83 -11.63
C SER A 145 -15.39 15.93 -12.53
N LEU A 146 -14.67 14.97 -11.90
CA LEU A 146 -13.82 14.01 -12.58
C LEU A 146 -14.51 12.66 -12.71
N LYS A 147 -14.19 11.92 -13.78
CA LYS A 147 -14.61 10.53 -13.90
C LYS A 147 -13.86 9.68 -12.88
N PHE A 148 -14.58 8.91 -12.08
CA PHE A 148 -14.00 7.94 -11.14
C PHE A 148 -14.22 6.50 -11.61
N VAL A 149 -13.18 5.67 -11.49
CA VAL A 149 -13.24 4.23 -11.69
C VAL A 149 -12.53 3.57 -10.50
N GLY A 150 -13.28 2.93 -9.63
CA GLY A 150 -12.77 2.23 -8.46
C GLY A 150 -12.80 0.71 -8.66
N HIS A 151 -11.68 0.06 -8.48
CA HIS A 151 -11.55 -1.40 -8.48
C HIS A 151 -11.32 -1.86 -7.06
N ARG A 152 -12.33 -2.51 -6.48
CA ARG A 152 -12.16 -3.09 -5.16
C ARG A 152 -11.35 -4.38 -5.25
N ILE A 153 -10.23 -4.40 -4.55
CA ILE A 153 -9.36 -5.56 -4.46
C ILE A 153 -9.74 -6.37 -3.22
N PRO A 154 -9.97 -7.69 -3.34
CA PRO A 154 -10.19 -8.53 -2.18
C PRO A 154 -8.98 -8.46 -1.23
N LYS A 155 -9.23 -8.33 0.06
CA LYS A 155 -8.18 -8.44 1.07
C LYS A 155 -7.48 -9.79 0.93
N ASN A 156 -6.17 -9.80 1.15
CA ASN A 156 -5.43 -11.05 1.10
C ASN A 156 -5.93 -11.98 2.22
N PRO A 157 -6.36 -13.23 1.91
CA PRO A 157 -6.77 -14.19 2.91
C PRO A 157 -5.61 -14.71 3.77
N PHE A 158 -4.37 -14.57 3.32
CA PHE A 158 -3.20 -15.01 4.08
C PHE A 158 -2.97 -14.06 5.26
N ARG A 159 -3.53 -14.44 6.39
CA ARG A 159 -3.24 -13.83 7.67
C ARG A 159 -2.27 -14.74 8.41
N ILE A 160 -1.06 -14.28 8.61
CA ILE A 160 -0.16 -14.94 9.57
C ILE A 160 -0.56 -14.41 10.96
N THR A 161 -1.20 -15.26 11.74
CA THR A 161 -1.46 -14.97 13.15
C THR A 161 -0.35 -15.60 13.96
N MET A 162 0.39 -14.81 14.71
CA MET A 162 1.40 -15.30 15.62
C MET A 162 1.45 -14.48 16.90
N SER A 163 1.94 -15.10 17.98
CA SER A 163 2.18 -14.36 19.22
C SER A 163 3.38 -13.41 19.08
N LYS A 164 3.42 -12.36 19.90
CA LYS A 164 4.56 -11.44 19.97
C LYS A 164 5.87 -12.18 20.24
N GLU A 165 5.86 -13.14 21.15
CA GLU A 165 7.04 -13.94 21.49
C GLU A 165 7.57 -14.71 20.27
N LYS A 166 6.67 -15.32 19.49
CA LYS A 166 7.05 -15.99 18.25
C LYS A 166 7.61 -15.00 17.23
N TYR A 167 6.99 -13.83 17.08
CA TYR A 167 7.51 -12.78 16.19
C TYR A 167 8.93 -12.37 16.60
N LEU A 168 9.15 -12.06 17.87
CA LEU A 168 10.46 -11.67 18.39
C LEU A 168 11.51 -12.78 18.20
N SER A 169 11.14 -14.05 18.42
CA SER A 169 12.07 -15.17 18.22
C SER A 169 12.48 -15.40 16.76
N LEU A 170 11.76 -14.84 15.80
CA LEU A 170 12.06 -14.94 14.37
C LEU A 170 12.83 -13.73 13.83
N THR A 171 12.87 -12.63 14.58
CA THR A 171 13.46 -11.35 14.16
C THR A 171 14.73 -10.99 14.93
N THR A 172 15.10 -11.75 15.96
CA THR A 172 16.38 -11.69 16.66
C THR A 172 17.35 -12.72 16.11
#